data_92f0b156d149a5e13f9a5535f310aecd
#
_entry.id   92f0b156d149a5e13f9a5535f310aecd
#
_cell.length_a   1.000
_cell.length_b   1.000
_cell.length_c   1.000
_cell.angle_alpha   90.00
_cell.angle_beta   90.00
_cell.angle_gamma   90.00
#
_symmetry.space_group_name_H-M   'P 1'
#
loop_
_entity.id
_entity.type
_entity.pdbx_description
1 polymer ?
#
loop_
_entity_poly.entity_id
_entity_poly.type
_entity_poly.pdbx_seq_one_letter_code
_entity_poly.pdbx_strand_id
1 'polypeptide(L)'
;FIIAAKNNAGQQFNIQDAAATVTLSTPLIKAVVSKTTGLVNFYTKDGKLITGEKAKSFEKIQLEKSSSYKITQQFASPANEALYGLGQHAQGIMNQKGSNLTLYQNNSEVFVPYLVSNKNYGILWDNYSITDFGDGRSFADMNSIKLFDQNDKAGSLTATYSSKKEAAKIFVPQDEKVIDYADLQSMPNRPTPA
;
A
#
# COMPACT_ATOMS: atom_id res chain seq x y z
N PHE A 1 -13.07 4.97 18.06
CA PHE A 1 -12.48 3.63 18.22
C PHE A 1 -13.25 2.63 17.38
N ILE A 2 -12.55 1.93 16.47
CA ILE A 2 -13.17 0.93 15.58
C ILE A 2 -13.39 -0.38 16.34
N ILE A 3 -12.55 -0.66 17.33
CA ILE A 3 -12.64 -1.86 18.14
C ILE A 3 -12.87 -1.47 19.61
N ALA A 4 -13.96 -1.94 20.18
CA ALA A 4 -14.15 -1.91 21.63
C ALA A 4 -13.31 -3.04 22.26
N ALA A 5 -12.57 -2.73 23.30
CA ALA A 5 -11.85 -3.74 24.07
C ALA A 5 -12.85 -4.78 24.57
N LYS A 6 -12.73 -6.00 24.11
CA LYS A 6 -13.50 -7.15 24.62
C LYS A 6 -12.64 -7.90 25.61
N ASN A 7 -13.24 -8.29 26.72
CA ASN A 7 -12.58 -9.20 27.63
C ASN A 7 -12.52 -10.58 26.96
N ASN A 8 -11.35 -10.93 26.43
CA ASN A 8 -11.09 -12.23 25.80
C ASN A 8 -10.69 -13.30 26.83
N ALA A 9 -11.07 -13.14 28.09
CA ALA A 9 -10.85 -14.14 29.12
C ALA A 9 -11.49 -15.47 28.70
N GLY A 10 -10.65 -16.50 28.51
CA GLY A 10 -11.11 -17.83 28.08
C GLY A 10 -10.78 -18.25 26.66
N GLN A 11 -10.20 -17.39 25.84
CA GLN A 11 -9.65 -17.79 24.53
C GLN A 11 -8.49 -18.77 24.74
N GLN A 12 -8.67 -20.02 24.34
CA GLN A 12 -7.61 -21.01 24.39
C GLN A 12 -6.64 -20.81 23.22
N PHE A 13 -5.38 -20.69 23.53
CA PHE A 13 -4.29 -20.69 22.57
C PHE A 13 -3.13 -21.52 23.10
N ASN A 14 -2.33 -22.03 22.19
CA ASN A 14 -1.10 -22.75 22.52
C ASN A 14 0.10 -22.06 21.88
N ILE A 15 1.20 -21.98 22.60
CA ILE A 15 2.47 -21.45 22.08
C ILE A 15 3.46 -22.60 22.05
N GLN A 16 4.04 -22.82 20.88
CA GLN A 16 5.14 -23.76 20.68
C GLN A 16 6.39 -22.99 20.28
N ASP A 17 7.40 -23.06 21.10
CA ASP A 17 8.71 -22.46 20.85
C ASP A 17 9.67 -23.53 20.34
N ALA A 18 10.02 -23.46 19.05
CA ALA A 18 10.98 -24.33 18.38
C ALA A 18 12.28 -23.56 18.08
N ALA A 19 13.33 -24.25 17.65
CA ALA A 19 14.63 -23.64 17.37
C ALA A 19 14.55 -22.48 16.35
N ALA A 20 13.80 -22.63 15.27
CA ALA A 20 13.73 -21.66 14.19
C ALA A 20 12.44 -20.81 14.19
N THR A 21 11.39 -21.22 14.87
CA THR A 21 10.07 -20.59 14.81
C THR A 21 9.38 -20.56 16.16
N VAL A 22 8.50 -19.57 16.31
CA VAL A 22 7.48 -19.56 17.37
C VAL A 22 6.13 -19.71 16.71
N THR A 23 5.34 -20.68 17.13
CA THR A 23 4.00 -20.93 16.61
C THR A 23 2.96 -20.63 17.68
N LEU A 24 2.05 -19.73 17.38
CA LEU A 24 0.85 -19.48 18.17
C LEU A 24 -0.34 -20.15 17.46
N SER A 25 -1.05 -21.01 18.15
CA SER A 25 -2.18 -21.78 17.60
C SER A 25 -3.44 -21.53 18.38
N THR A 26 -4.53 -21.33 17.66
CA THR A 26 -5.90 -21.36 18.16
C THR A 26 -6.63 -22.55 17.53
N PRO A 27 -7.88 -22.86 17.91
CA PRO A 27 -8.65 -23.92 17.24
C PRO A 27 -8.87 -23.71 15.74
N LEU A 28 -8.70 -22.48 15.23
CA LEU A 28 -9.04 -22.11 13.84
C LEU A 28 -7.81 -21.72 13.01
N ILE A 29 -6.81 -21.07 13.61
CA ILE A 29 -5.70 -20.42 12.90
C ILE A 29 -4.39 -20.65 13.62
N LYS A 30 -3.31 -20.72 12.86
CA LYS A 30 -1.93 -20.73 13.36
C LYS A 30 -1.17 -19.53 12.82
N ALA A 31 -0.45 -18.84 13.69
CA ALA A 31 0.53 -17.82 13.32
C ALA A 31 1.93 -18.38 13.59
N VAL A 32 2.76 -18.43 12.57
CA VAL A 32 4.14 -18.95 12.64
C VAL A 32 5.09 -17.80 12.40
N VAL A 33 5.87 -17.47 13.43
CA VAL A 33 6.87 -16.41 13.40
C VAL A 33 8.25 -17.04 13.18
N SER A 34 8.96 -16.58 12.16
CA SER A 34 10.36 -16.95 11.96
C SER A 34 11.25 -16.19 12.95
N LYS A 35 12.05 -16.89 13.73
CA LYS A 35 13.00 -16.25 14.66
C LYS A 35 14.15 -15.53 13.95
N THR A 36 14.48 -15.95 12.74
CA THR A 36 15.57 -15.36 11.96
C THR A 36 15.15 -14.04 11.32
N THR A 37 13.94 -13.99 10.72
CA THR A 37 13.48 -12.81 9.95
C THR A 37 12.44 -11.99 10.71
N GLY A 38 11.82 -12.55 11.74
CA GLY A 38 10.66 -11.98 12.42
C GLY A 38 9.38 -11.97 11.58
N LEU A 39 9.38 -12.51 10.37
CA LEU A 39 8.20 -12.54 9.49
C LEU A 39 7.19 -13.55 9.99
N VAL A 40 5.91 -13.23 9.79
CA VAL A 40 4.78 -14.03 10.24
C VAL A 40 4.02 -14.61 9.05
N ASN A 41 3.75 -15.90 9.10
CA ASN A 41 2.85 -16.60 8.19
C ASN A 41 1.63 -17.10 8.95
N PHE A 42 0.46 -16.96 8.33
CA PHE A 42 -0.81 -17.38 8.89
C PHE A 42 -1.35 -18.60 8.13
N TYR A 43 -1.76 -19.61 8.88
CA TYR A 43 -2.25 -20.88 8.34
C TYR A 43 -3.60 -21.23 8.95
N THR A 44 -4.41 -21.97 8.20
CA THR A 44 -5.56 -22.67 8.78
C THR A 44 -5.07 -23.73 9.78
N LYS A 45 -5.99 -24.26 10.60
CA LYS A 45 -5.66 -25.38 11.51
C LYS A 45 -5.05 -26.58 10.78
N ASP A 46 -5.50 -26.83 9.53
CA ASP A 46 -5.07 -27.95 8.69
C ASP A 46 -3.75 -27.68 7.94
N GLY A 47 -3.12 -26.54 8.20
CA GLY A 47 -1.80 -26.20 7.65
C GLY A 47 -1.81 -25.56 6.27
N LYS A 48 -2.97 -25.15 5.73
CA LYS A 48 -3.04 -24.38 4.48
C LYS A 48 -2.65 -22.93 4.75
N LEU A 49 -1.72 -22.39 3.96
CA LEU A 49 -1.33 -20.98 4.03
C LEU A 49 -2.51 -20.07 3.68
N ILE A 50 -2.81 -19.12 4.55
CA ILE A 50 -3.82 -18.08 4.35
C ILE A 50 -3.16 -16.85 3.72
N THR A 51 -2.20 -16.29 4.42
CA THR A 51 -1.40 -15.15 3.98
C THR A 51 -0.09 -15.11 4.77
N GLY A 52 0.87 -14.31 4.34
CA GLY A 52 2.14 -14.17 5.04
C GLY A 52 2.83 -12.85 4.74
N GLU A 53 3.63 -12.41 5.67
CA GLU A 53 4.51 -11.28 5.50
C GLU A 53 5.63 -11.63 4.51
N LYS A 54 5.94 -10.68 3.62
CA LYS A 54 7.05 -10.76 2.67
C LYS A 54 8.26 -9.97 3.16
N ALA A 55 8.00 -8.80 3.75
CA ALA A 55 9.01 -7.94 4.32
C ALA A 55 8.39 -7.03 5.38
N LYS A 56 9.24 -6.53 6.27
CA LYS A 56 8.91 -5.44 7.19
C LYS A 56 10.14 -4.61 7.52
N SER A 57 9.92 -3.33 7.79
CA SER A 57 10.99 -2.44 8.23
C SER A 57 10.48 -1.45 9.28
N PHE A 58 11.43 -1.01 10.11
CA PHE A 58 11.26 0.05 11.09
C PHE A 58 12.35 1.07 10.82
N GLU A 59 11.95 2.24 10.35
CA GLU A 59 12.85 3.34 10.05
C GLU A 59 12.61 4.47 11.05
N LYS A 60 13.66 4.89 11.76
CA LYS A 60 13.57 6.04 12.66
C LYS A 60 13.51 7.31 11.82
N ILE A 61 12.46 8.10 12.03
CA ILE A 61 12.25 9.36 11.34
C ILE A 61 12.14 10.50 12.35
N GLN A 62 12.40 11.72 11.88
CA GLN A 62 12.18 12.92 12.66
C GLN A 62 10.95 13.65 12.10
N LEU A 63 9.93 13.81 12.93
CA LEU A 63 8.74 14.59 12.61
C LEU A 63 8.81 15.87 13.43
N GLU A 64 9.08 16.98 12.77
CA GLU A 64 9.33 18.27 13.42
C GLU A 64 10.37 18.16 14.54
N LYS A 65 9.94 18.25 15.81
CA LYS A 65 10.81 18.17 17.00
C LYS A 65 10.78 16.81 17.69
N SER A 66 10.04 15.85 17.17
CA SER A 66 9.82 14.54 17.80
C SER A 66 10.38 13.42 16.96
N SER A 67 11.08 12.48 17.62
CA SER A 67 11.48 11.22 16.99
C SER A 67 10.28 10.28 16.86
N SER A 68 10.12 9.66 15.72
CA SER A 68 9.06 8.69 15.45
C SER A 68 9.61 7.54 14.61
N TYR A 69 8.74 6.64 14.16
CA TYR A 69 9.09 5.53 13.31
C TYR A 69 8.16 5.43 12.12
N LYS A 70 8.74 5.25 10.93
CA LYS A 70 8.02 4.76 9.76
C LYS A 70 8.05 3.23 9.80
N ILE A 71 6.86 2.64 9.86
CA ILE A 71 6.69 1.19 9.89
C ILE A 71 6.17 0.76 8.53
N THR A 72 6.85 -0.18 7.90
CA THR A 72 6.40 -0.77 6.64
C THR A 72 6.20 -2.26 6.83
N GLN A 73 5.06 -2.78 6.38
CA GLN A 73 4.73 -4.20 6.41
C GLN A 73 4.21 -4.62 5.04
N GLN A 74 4.84 -5.60 4.43
CA GLN A 74 4.47 -6.11 3.11
C GLN A 74 3.93 -7.52 3.24
N PHE A 75 2.82 -7.79 2.58
CA PHE A 75 2.21 -9.10 2.50
C PHE A 75 2.38 -9.70 1.11
N ALA A 76 2.48 -11.02 1.05
CA ALA A 76 2.41 -11.74 -0.22
C ALA A 76 0.99 -11.65 -0.78
N SER A 77 0.87 -11.21 -2.03
CA SER A 77 -0.42 -11.11 -2.72
C SER A 77 -0.30 -11.78 -4.09
N PRO A 78 -0.86 -13.00 -4.26
CA PRO A 78 -0.81 -13.71 -5.53
C PRO A 78 -1.59 -12.97 -6.64
N ALA A 79 -1.22 -13.20 -7.90
CA ALA A 79 -1.75 -12.46 -9.05
C ALA A 79 -3.29 -12.50 -9.14
N ASN A 80 -3.90 -13.63 -8.76
CA ASN A 80 -5.34 -13.86 -8.78
C ASN A 80 -6.05 -13.46 -7.47
N GLU A 81 -5.43 -12.63 -6.64
CA GLU A 81 -6.05 -12.08 -5.45
C GLU A 81 -6.71 -10.74 -5.78
N ALA A 82 -7.88 -10.51 -5.23
CA ALA A 82 -8.57 -9.23 -5.21
C ALA A 82 -8.74 -8.77 -3.77
N LEU A 83 -8.56 -7.48 -3.55
CA LEU A 83 -8.57 -6.85 -2.23
C LEU A 83 -9.68 -5.81 -2.18
N TYR A 84 -10.52 -5.85 -1.16
CA TYR A 84 -11.68 -4.98 -0.98
C TYR A 84 -11.65 -4.30 0.37
N GLY A 85 -12.35 -3.19 0.51
CA GLY A 85 -12.47 -2.47 1.77
C GLY A 85 -11.69 -1.16 1.80
N LEU A 86 -11.05 -0.87 2.93
CA LEU A 86 -10.31 0.35 3.24
C LEU A 86 -11.16 1.62 3.36
N GLY A 87 -12.49 1.50 3.26
CA GLY A 87 -13.42 2.61 3.39
C GLY A 87 -13.98 3.12 2.05
N GLN A 88 -14.37 4.37 2.01
CA GLN A 88 -14.91 5.04 0.84
C GLN A 88 -13.93 6.09 0.34
N HIS A 89 -13.51 5.96 -0.91
CA HIS A 89 -12.55 6.83 -1.57
C HIS A 89 -13.11 7.36 -2.90
N ALA A 90 -12.65 8.54 -3.30
CA ALA A 90 -13.17 9.23 -4.50
C ALA A 90 -12.82 8.55 -5.82
N GLN A 91 -11.86 7.63 -5.84
CA GLN A 91 -11.38 6.99 -7.08
C GLN A 91 -12.39 6.02 -7.73
N GLY A 92 -13.43 5.61 -7.01
CA GLY A 92 -14.43 4.68 -7.54
C GLY A 92 -13.92 3.26 -7.84
N ILE A 93 -12.81 2.86 -7.23
CA ILE A 93 -12.16 1.56 -7.43
C ILE A 93 -12.66 0.58 -6.36
N MET A 94 -13.24 -0.53 -6.78
CA MET A 94 -13.71 -1.58 -5.85
C MET A 94 -12.57 -2.53 -5.46
N ASN A 95 -11.79 -3.00 -6.42
CA ASN A 95 -10.64 -3.86 -6.15
C ASN A 95 -9.41 -3.00 -5.90
N GLN A 96 -9.00 -2.92 -4.64
CA GLN A 96 -7.88 -2.08 -4.20
C GLN A 96 -6.50 -2.66 -4.51
N LYS A 97 -6.42 -3.83 -5.13
CA LYS A 97 -5.12 -4.39 -5.54
C LYS A 97 -4.48 -3.51 -6.61
N GLY A 98 -3.28 -3.02 -6.34
CA GLY A 98 -2.56 -2.09 -7.21
C GLY A 98 -2.93 -0.61 -7.01
N SER A 99 -3.88 -0.30 -6.12
CA SER A 99 -4.16 1.08 -5.73
C SER A 99 -3.11 1.62 -4.79
N ASN A 100 -2.98 2.95 -4.76
CA ASN A 100 -2.25 3.68 -3.74
C ASN A 100 -3.23 4.61 -3.02
N LEU A 101 -3.39 4.42 -1.72
CA LEU A 101 -4.32 5.15 -0.88
C LEU A 101 -3.62 5.64 0.38
N THR A 102 -3.82 6.89 0.73
CA THR A 102 -3.48 7.38 2.07
C THR A 102 -4.73 7.25 2.96
N LEU A 103 -4.62 6.44 3.99
CA LEU A 103 -5.72 6.14 4.90
C LEU A 103 -5.79 7.18 6.00
N TYR A 104 -6.58 8.21 5.79
CA TYR A 104 -6.90 9.23 6.79
C TYR A 104 -8.31 9.78 6.54
N GLN A 105 -8.91 10.34 7.57
CA GLN A 105 -10.23 10.96 7.46
C GLN A 105 -10.09 12.35 6.86
N ASN A 106 -10.68 12.58 5.71
CA ASN A 106 -10.64 13.88 5.03
C ASN A 106 -11.94 14.13 4.25
N ASN A 107 -12.59 15.23 4.53
CA ASN A 107 -13.76 15.75 3.83
C ASN A 107 -14.78 14.68 3.39
N SER A 108 -14.81 14.31 2.11
CA SER A 108 -15.74 13.32 1.54
C SER A 108 -15.24 11.88 1.60
N GLU A 109 -14.02 11.64 2.10
CA GLU A 109 -13.46 10.30 2.23
C GLU A 109 -13.63 9.76 3.64
N VAL A 110 -13.98 8.50 3.73
CA VAL A 110 -14.08 7.77 4.99
C VAL A 110 -13.15 6.59 4.93
N PHE A 111 -12.14 6.57 5.79
CA PHE A 111 -11.26 5.43 5.85
C PHE A 111 -11.71 4.42 6.90
N VAL A 112 -11.60 3.14 6.58
CA VAL A 112 -11.76 2.02 7.50
C VAL A 112 -10.56 1.11 7.32
N PRO A 113 -9.69 0.92 8.34
CA PRO A 113 -8.44 0.17 8.18
C PRO A 113 -8.69 -1.34 8.16
N TYR A 114 -9.65 -1.77 7.36
CA TYR A 114 -10.04 -3.16 7.22
C TYR A 114 -10.06 -3.57 5.75
N LEU A 115 -9.24 -4.54 5.42
CA LEU A 115 -9.07 -5.10 4.09
C LEU A 115 -9.63 -6.53 4.07
N VAL A 116 -10.35 -6.89 3.02
CA VAL A 116 -10.89 -8.23 2.79
C VAL A 116 -10.33 -8.78 1.48
N SER A 117 -9.82 -10.00 1.52
CA SER A 117 -9.33 -10.72 0.35
C SER A 117 -10.37 -11.72 -0.16
N ASN A 118 -10.45 -11.89 -1.51
CA ASN A 118 -11.20 -13.00 -2.12
C ASN A 118 -10.59 -14.38 -1.80
N LYS A 119 -9.51 -14.43 -1.03
CA LYS A 119 -8.91 -15.68 -0.49
C LYS A 119 -9.47 -16.03 0.90
N ASN A 120 -10.60 -15.44 1.29
CA ASN A 120 -11.33 -15.71 2.53
C ASN A 120 -10.55 -15.34 3.81
N TYR A 121 -9.85 -14.22 3.79
CA TYR A 121 -9.28 -13.62 4.99
C TYR A 121 -9.48 -12.10 5.00
N GLY A 122 -9.34 -11.51 6.16
CA GLY A 122 -9.32 -10.06 6.32
C GLY A 122 -8.14 -9.63 7.17
N ILE A 123 -7.68 -8.42 6.95
CA ILE A 123 -6.65 -7.75 7.75
C ILE A 123 -7.25 -6.49 8.33
N LEU A 124 -7.23 -6.37 9.65
CA LEU A 124 -7.49 -5.15 10.35
C LEU A 124 -6.15 -4.50 10.73
N TRP A 125 -5.91 -3.33 10.18
CA TRP A 125 -4.76 -2.52 10.50
C TRP A 125 -5.10 -1.60 11.67
N ASP A 126 -4.95 -2.11 12.87
CA ASP A 126 -5.29 -1.37 14.11
C ASP A 126 -4.16 -0.39 14.48
N ASN A 127 -4.10 0.70 13.73
CA ASN A 127 -3.09 1.75 13.89
C ASN A 127 -3.75 3.12 13.80
N TYR A 128 -3.34 4.05 14.65
CA TYR A 128 -3.90 5.41 14.74
C TYR A 128 -3.08 6.46 13.96
N SER A 129 -1.98 6.07 13.34
CA SER A 129 -1.18 6.97 12.52
C SER A 129 -1.68 7.01 11.08
N ILE A 130 -1.27 8.04 10.35
CA ILE A 130 -1.44 8.08 8.90
C ILE A 130 -0.80 6.84 8.30
N THR A 131 -1.52 6.15 7.46
CA THR A 131 -1.10 4.91 6.84
C THR A 131 -1.25 5.00 5.33
N ASP A 132 -0.20 4.68 4.61
CA ASP A 132 -0.27 4.49 3.17
C ASP A 132 -0.46 3.01 2.85
N PHE A 133 -1.51 2.72 2.10
CA PHE A 133 -1.73 1.41 1.50
C PHE A 133 -1.33 1.47 0.04
N GLY A 134 -0.58 0.48 -0.42
CA GLY A 134 -0.19 0.47 -1.82
C GLY A 134 0.47 -0.81 -2.27
N ASP A 135 0.76 -0.85 -3.56
CA ASP A 135 1.53 -1.93 -4.17
C ASP A 135 3.01 -1.75 -3.81
N GLY A 136 3.56 -2.69 -3.05
CA GLY A 136 4.96 -2.69 -2.64
C GLY A 136 5.95 -3.07 -3.77
N ARG A 137 5.48 -3.21 -5.02
CA ARG A 137 6.38 -3.42 -6.15
C ARG A 137 7.13 -2.12 -6.45
N SER A 138 8.42 -2.23 -6.72
CA SER A 138 9.15 -1.11 -7.28
C SER A 138 8.61 -0.82 -8.68
N PHE A 139 8.26 0.43 -8.93
CA PHE A 139 7.94 0.89 -10.27
C PHE A 139 9.23 0.87 -11.11
N ALA A 140 9.11 0.44 -12.36
CA ALA A 140 10.21 0.57 -13.29
C ALA A 140 10.45 2.06 -13.57
N ASP A 141 11.70 2.48 -13.59
CA ASP A 141 12.07 3.82 -14.05
C ASP A 141 11.55 3.99 -15.48
N MET A 142 10.91 5.11 -15.79
CA MET A 142 10.45 5.42 -17.14
C MET A 142 11.56 5.35 -18.19
N ASN A 143 12.81 5.59 -17.78
CA ASN A 143 13.98 5.38 -18.65
C ASN A 143 14.22 3.93 -19.04
N SER A 144 13.67 2.97 -18.30
CA SER A 144 13.74 1.54 -18.65
C SER A 144 12.72 1.13 -19.71
N ILE A 145 11.73 2.00 -19.99
CA ILE A 145 10.68 1.78 -20.98
C ILE A 145 11.17 2.33 -22.31
N LYS A 146 11.39 1.44 -23.28
CA LYS A 146 11.66 1.87 -24.65
C LYS A 146 10.36 2.21 -25.33
N LEU A 147 10.20 3.47 -25.71
CA LEU A 147 9.04 3.96 -26.43
C LEU A 147 9.41 4.08 -27.92
N PHE A 148 8.50 3.67 -28.77
CA PHE A 148 8.65 3.76 -30.22
C PHE A 148 7.42 4.47 -30.78
N ASP A 149 7.62 5.28 -31.82
CA ASP A 149 6.53 5.84 -32.61
C ASP A 149 5.93 4.79 -33.56
N GLN A 150 4.90 5.20 -34.30
CA GLN A 150 4.24 4.34 -35.31
C GLN A 150 5.15 3.86 -36.45
N ASN A 151 6.37 4.38 -36.55
CA ASN A 151 7.37 4.02 -37.57
C ASN A 151 8.54 3.27 -36.95
N ASP A 152 8.38 2.69 -35.75
CA ASP A 152 9.42 1.98 -34.98
C ASP A 152 10.64 2.86 -34.63
N LYS A 153 10.51 4.18 -34.65
CA LYS A 153 11.57 5.08 -34.23
C LYS A 153 11.50 5.29 -32.73
N ALA A 154 12.63 5.12 -32.06
CA ALA A 154 12.75 5.38 -30.64
C ALA A 154 12.40 6.84 -30.32
N GLY A 155 11.56 7.03 -29.30
CA GLY A 155 11.04 8.34 -28.91
C GLY A 155 10.81 8.44 -27.41
N SER A 156 10.29 9.59 -27.01
CA SER A 156 9.89 9.89 -25.64
C SER A 156 8.42 10.28 -25.58
N LEU A 157 7.82 10.25 -24.37
CA LEU A 157 6.47 10.79 -24.18
C LEU A 157 6.51 12.31 -24.19
N THR A 158 5.57 12.91 -24.90
CA THR A 158 5.33 14.37 -24.81
C THR A 158 4.08 14.59 -23.97
N ALA A 159 4.23 15.29 -22.84
CA ALA A 159 3.10 15.71 -22.02
C ALA A 159 2.62 17.09 -22.52
N THR A 160 1.31 17.19 -22.80
CA THR A 160 0.68 18.47 -23.13
C THR A 160 -0.25 18.86 -21.99
N TYR A 161 0.01 20.00 -21.36
CA TYR A 161 -0.82 20.57 -20.32
C TYR A 161 -1.68 21.69 -20.93
N SER A 162 -2.98 21.69 -20.66
CA SER A 162 -3.89 22.72 -21.11
C SER A 162 -4.67 23.32 -19.95
N SER A 163 -4.83 24.66 -19.97
CA SER A 163 -5.75 25.33 -19.05
C SER A 163 -7.16 25.36 -19.66
N LYS A 164 -8.21 25.55 -18.83
CA LYS A 164 -9.59 25.68 -19.28
C LYS A 164 -9.82 26.87 -20.25
N LYS A 165 -8.93 27.84 -20.31
CA LYS A 165 -9.07 29.05 -21.12
C LYS A 165 -8.21 29.05 -22.37
N GLU A 166 -7.04 28.46 -22.33
CA GLU A 166 -6.14 28.37 -23.49
C GLU A 166 -5.35 27.09 -23.41
N ALA A 167 -5.24 26.36 -24.51
CA ALA A 167 -4.37 25.19 -24.56
C ALA A 167 -2.90 25.69 -24.57
N ALA A 168 -2.33 25.83 -23.40
CA ALA A 168 -0.90 26.06 -23.28
C ALA A 168 -0.17 24.76 -23.57
N LYS A 169 0.52 24.69 -24.69
CA LYS A 169 1.46 23.60 -24.95
C LYS A 169 2.73 23.90 -24.16
N ILE A 170 2.87 23.24 -23.04
CA ILE A 170 4.12 23.25 -22.29
C ILE A 170 4.93 22.06 -22.83
N PHE A 171 6.05 22.35 -23.46
CA PHE A 171 7.00 21.32 -23.85
C PHE A 171 7.80 20.93 -22.61
N VAL A 172 7.59 19.73 -22.14
CA VAL A 172 8.49 19.10 -21.18
C VAL A 172 9.77 18.73 -21.95
N PRO A 173 10.96 19.15 -21.50
CA PRO A 173 12.20 18.77 -22.15
C PRO A 173 12.29 17.27 -22.38
N GLN A 174 12.83 16.84 -23.52
CA GLN A 174 12.89 15.43 -23.90
C GLN A 174 13.70 14.52 -22.93
N ASP A 175 14.45 15.13 -22.06
CA ASP A 175 15.34 14.52 -21.07
C ASP A 175 14.72 14.45 -19.67
N GLU A 176 13.50 14.94 -19.48
CA GLU A 176 12.84 14.90 -18.19
C GLU A 176 12.43 13.46 -17.87
N LYS A 177 13.10 12.92 -16.84
CA LYS A 177 13.06 11.51 -16.48
C LYS A 177 11.97 11.18 -15.48
N VAL A 178 11.45 12.19 -14.80
CA VAL A 178 10.41 12.10 -13.76
C VAL A 178 9.53 13.33 -13.86
N ILE A 179 8.21 13.14 -13.91
CA ILE A 179 7.27 14.24 -13.71
C ILE A 179 7.18 14.46 -12.20
N ASP A 180 7.86 15.46 -11.67
CA ASP A 180 7.76 15.83 -10.27
C ASP A 180 6.54 16.74 -10.07
N TYR A 181 5.66 16.39 -9.15
CA TYR A 181 4.53 17.22 -8.76
C TYR A 181 4.95 18.60 -8.24
N ALA A 182 6.16 18.72 -7.68
CA ALA A 182 6.72 19.99 -7.25
C ALA A 182 6.94 20.96 -8.41
N ASP A 183 7.34 20.47 -9.56
CA ASP A 183 7.52 21.29 -10.78
C ASP A 183 6.19 21.82 -11.30
N LEU A 184 5.12 21.04 -11.19
CA LEU A 184 3.76 21.48 -11.52
C LEU A 184 3.24 22.58 -10.58
N GLN A 185 3.75 22.67 -9.35
CA GLN A 185 3.38 23.70 -8.39
C GLN A 185 4.05 25.05 -8.67
N SER A 186 5.21 25.03 -9.29
CA SER A 186 5.97 26.24 -9.63
C SER A 186 5.55 26.88 -10.96
N MET A 187 4.71 26.20 -11.75
CA MET A 187 4.27 26.71 -13.06
C MET A 187 3.35 27.93 -12.92
N PRO A 188 3.66 29.04 -13.60
CA PRO A 188 2.72 30.15 -13.71
C PRO A 188 1.47 29.66 -14.48
N ASN A 189 0.28 29.89 -13.95
CA ASN A 189 -1.02 29.44 -14.47
C ASN A 189 -1.40 27.99 -14.19
N ARG A 190 -1.01 27.47 -13.05
CA ARG A 190 -1.51 26.19 -12.55
C ARG A 190 -3.04 26.12 -12.66
N PRO A 191 -3.62 25.09 -13.29
CA PRO A 191 -5.07 24.87 -13.25
C PRO A 191 -5.49 24.59 -11.81
N THR A 192 -6.38 25.40 -11.28
CA THR A 192 -7.00 25.12 -9.99
C THR A 192 -7.88 23.88 -10.15
N PRO A 193 -7.75 22.88 -9.27
CA PRO A 193 -8.67 21.75 -9.27
C PRO A 193 -10.11 22.27 -9.15
N ALA A 194 -10.99 21.69 -9.95
CA ALA A 194 -12.42 22.02 -9.93
C ALA A 194 -13.09 21.40 -8.71
#